data_559acea796fe4af7fddc86bfd1748403
#
_entry.id   559acea796fe4af7fddc86bfd1748403
#
_cell.length_a   1.000
_cell.length_b   1.000
_cell.length_c   1.000
_cell.angle_alpha   90.00
_cell.angle_beta   90.00
_cell.angle_gamma   90.00
#
_symmetry.space_group_name_H-M   'P 1'
#
loop_
_entity.id
_entity.type
_entity.pdbx_description
1 polymer ?
#
loop_
_entity_poly.entity_id
_entity_poly.type
_entity_poly.pdbx_seq_one_letter_code
_entity_poly.pdbx_strand_id
1 'polypeptide(L)'
;MRKHKIGIRARLFLEVGAILVACLLAIAFFNSQLLEKVYIWNLERSLETIAQSAENAGTEYYYVLSEYERTEGVSIDLYDQEDNMLYEGNGSFISGNRINIISRKENDDGSYFNVVAADGSDSQYILYGKDFSNGYHIEIFTEKNPIEENASIAVGVTTAITILALGLALIFIFNYSRHFTKPFIEMNEVMEKIAALDFSERTDIERSDEVGTLADNINRVADSLDEALTELREKNDQLLEDIERERQLERMRREFVSAASHELKTPIAIVRGYAEGLKMNTPEDNDFANEYCDVIMKEADKMNDLVINMLEQSLYESGAKAPEKEDFSVDEYIREFLKTIVHITEEKGITVKYDSTDAVVNGDVKQMTRVLSNIVLNACSHVKGDMIIEITVDEGEEFTRINVFNTGSFIDEKDKDSIFTSFYRADKAHSRKEGRFGLGLSIVKSIIDNHGCECGFENQTDGVTFFFTIKNSERE
;
A
#
# COMPACT_ATOMS: atom_id res chain seq x y z
N MET A 1 28.68 13.12 14.56
CA MET A 1 28.60 12.24 15.75
C MET A 1 27.17 11.75 15.91
N ARG A 2 26.86 10.53 15.48
CA ARG A 2 25.56 9.89 15.76
C ARG A 2 25.54 9.61 17.27
N LYS A 3 24.74 10.35 18.04
CA LYS A 3 24.40 9.96 19.41
C LYS A 3 23.79 8.55 19.33
N HIS A 4 24.46 7.57 19.93
CA HIS A 4 23.88 6.26 20.15
C HIS A 4 22.57 6.48 20.92
N LYS A 5 21.44 6.44 20.22
CA LYS A 5 20.13 6.43 20.87
C LYS A 5 20.01 5.11 21.60
N ILE A 6 20.08 5.16 22.93
CA ILE A 6 19.76 3.99 23.77
C ILE A 6 18.35 3.57 23.38
N GLY A 7 18.18 2.32 22.94
CA GLY A 7 16.88 1.81 22.53
C GLY A 7 15.86 1.89 23.67
N ILE A 8 14.58 2.00 23.35
CA ILE A 8 13.46 2.11 24.31
C ILE A 8 13.56 1.05 25.40
N ARG A 9 13.92 -0.19 25.03
CA ARG A 9 14.10 -1.32 25.94
C ARG A 9 15.18 -1.04 27.01
N ALA A 10 16.35 -0.62 26.58
CA ALA A 10 17.45 -0.35 27.50
C ALA A 10 17.17 0.85 28.40
N ARG A 11 16.50 1.87 27.87
CA ARG A 11 16.09 3.05 28.63
C ARG A 11 15.04 2.70 29.69
N LEU A 12 13.99 1.96 29.34
CA LEU A 12 12.96 1.53 30.28
C LEU A 12 13.53 0.64 31.38
N PHE A 13 14.41 -0.32 31.03
CA PHE A 13 15.09 -1.16 32.00
C PHE A 13 15.96 -0.33 32.98
N LEU A 14 16.72 0.65 32.46
CA LEU A 14 17.58 1.49 33.29
C LEU A 14 16.77 2.43 34.20
N GLU A 15 15.74 3.09 33.68
CA GLU A 15 14.94 4.05 34.47
C GLU A 15 14.14 3.36 35.56
N VAL A 16 13.37 2.31 35.21
CA VAL A 16 12.58 1.56 36.19
C VAL A 16 13.48 0.78 37.19
N GLY A 17 14.56 0.18 36.66
CA GLY A 17 15.55 -0.50 37.48
C GLY A 17 16.23 0.43 38.47
N ALA A 18 16.65 1.63 38.06
CA ALA A 18 17.25 2.61 38.93
C ALA A 18 16.32 3.09 40.05
N ILE A 19 15.04 3.35 39.74
CA ILE A 19 14.03 3.72 40.74
C ILE A 19 13.87 2.59 41.79
N LEU A 20 13.76 1.36 41.30
CA LEU A 20 13.55 0.19 42.19
C LEU A 20 14.77 -0.06 43.07
N VAL A 21 15.99 0.04 42.52
CA VAL A 21 17.24 -0.05 43.29
C VAL A 21 17.29 1.06 44.36
N ALA A 22 16.97 2.30 44.00
CA ALA A 22 16.95 3.43 44.93
C ALA A 22 15.93 3.21 46.08
N CYS A 23 14.73 2.73 45.74
CA CYS A 23 13.71 2.41 46.76
C CYS A 23 14.19 1.31 47.73
N LEU A 24 14.76 0.22 47.22
CA LEU A 24 15.23 -0.88 48.06
C LEU A 24 16.44 -0.49 48.88
N LEU A 25 17.36 0.33 48.36
CA LEU A 25 18.48 0.89 49.15
C LEU A 25 17.96 1.81 50.26
N ALA A 26 16.95 2.62 49.97
CA ALA A 26 16.33 3.47 50.99
C ALA A 26 15.67 2.63 52.11
N ILE A 27 14.95 1.57 51.77
CA ILE A 27 14.34 0.64 52.71
C ILE A 27 15.44 -0.03 53.58
N ALA A 28 16.51 -0.53 52.96
CA ALA A 28 17.61 -1.16 53.68
C ALA A 28 18.31 -0.17 54.62
N PHE A 29 18.54 1.06 54.15
CA PHE A 29 19.12 2.11 54.98
C PHE A 29 18.22 2.47 56.19
N PHE A 30 16.95 2.73 55.94
CA PHE A 30 16.01 3.01 57.03
C PHE A 30 15.88 1.85 58.02
N ASN A 31 15.81 0.61 57.50
CA ASN A 31 15.73 -0.58 58.35
C ASN A 31 16.97 -0.72 59.24
N SER A 32 18.16 -0.54 58.68
CA SER A 32 19.43 -0.57 59.44
C SER A 32 19.51 0.51 60.53
N GLN A 33 18.98 1.71 60.25
CA GLN A 33 19.07 2.85 61.19
C GLN A 33 17.94 2.87 62.21
N LEU A 34 16.77 2.38 61.88
CA LEU A 34 15.58 2.46 62.72
C LEU A 34 15.38 1.25 63.63
N LEU A 35 15.81 0.06 63.22
CA LEU A 35 15.50 -1.19 63.94
C LEU A 35 16.07 -1.16 65.35
N GLU A 36 17.33 -0.78 65.52
CA GLU A 36 17.98 -0.66 66.80
C GLU A 36 17.26 0.38 67.69
N LYS A 37 16.91 1.54 67.14
CA LYS A 37 16.20 2.58 67.89
C LYS A 37 14.80 2.16 68.30
N VAL A 38 14.10 1.43 67.47
CA VAL A 38 12.77 0.90 67.78
C VAL A 38 12.83 -0.18 68.87
N TYR A 39 13.88 -1.02 68.82
CA TYR A 39 14.09 -2.01 69.88
C TYR A 39 14.37 -1.34 71.23
N ILE A 40 15.28 -0.35 71.27
CA ILE A 40 15.58 0.39 72.51
C ILE A 40 14.34 1.14 72.99
N TRP A 41 13.58 1.79 72.12
CA TRP A 41 12.36 2.50 72.52
C TRP A 41 11.29 1.55 73.08
N ASN A 42 11.08 0.37 72.48
CA ASN A 42 10.17 -0.61 72.99
C ASN A 42 10.60 -1.14 74.41
N LEU A 43 11.91 -1.36 74.57
CA LEU A 43 12.48 -1.74 75.86
C LEU A 43 12.26 -0.66 76.92
N GLU A 44 12.62 0.60 76.64
CA GLU A 44 12.39 1.73 77.53
C GLU A 44 10.92 1.78 77.96
N ARG A 45 9.97 1.60 77.07
CA ARG A 45 8.54 1.58 77.35
C ARG A 45 8.12 0.35 78.18
N SER A 46 8.72 -0.81 77.95
CA SER A 46 8.47 -2.01 78.79
C SER A 46 8.95 -1.81 80.26
N LEU A 47 10.20 -1.28 80.40
CA LEU A 47 10.76 -1.01 81.70
C LEU A 47 9.95 0.04 82.49
N GLU A 48 9.48 1.09 81.83
CA GLU A 48 8.57 2.08 82.39
C GLU A 48 7.25 1.47 82.87
N THR A 49 6.67 0.55 82.08
CA THR A 49 5.44 -0.15 82.40
C THR A 49 5.62 -1.05 83.62
N ILE A 50 6.75 -1.73 83.76
CA ILE A 50 7.10 -2.55 84.89
C ILE A 50 7.17 -1.67 86.17
N ALA A 51 7.89 -0.55 86.11
CA ALA A 51 8.01 0.39 87.21
C ALA A 51 6.64 0.93 87.68
N GLN A 52 5.79 1.29 86.72
CA GLN A 52 4.46 1.79 87.03
C GLN A 52 3.54 0.72 87.63
N SER A 53 3.68 -0.52 87.16
CA SER A 53 2.96 -1.66 87.75
C SER A 53 3.41 -1.95 89.19
N ALA A 54 4.71 -1.84 89.46
CA ALA A 54 5.28 -1.93 90.76
C ALA A 54 4.79 -0.84 91.71
N GLU A 55 4.76 0.43 91.27
CA GLU A 55 4.24 1.56 92.03
C GLU A 55 2.77 1.37 92.38
N ASN A 56 1.96 0.87 91.46
CA ASN A 56 0.52 0.63 91.66
C ASN A 56 0.22 -0.58 92.56
N ALA A 57 1.12 -1.55 92.66
CA ALA A 57 0.93 -2.76 93.44
C ALA A 57 1.02 -2.52 94.97
N GLY A 58 1.52 -1.37 95.37
CA GLY A 58 1.62 -1.02 96.82
C GLY A 58 2.37 -2.07 97.67
N THR A 59 1.70 -2.73 98.61
CA THR A 59 2.29 -3.76 99.48
C THR A 59 2.42 -5.14 98.83
N GLU A 60 1.77 -5.35 97.62
CA GLU A 60 1.83 -6.65 96.92
C GLU A 60 2.93 -6.66 95.84
N TYR A 61 3.87 -5.70 95.86
CA TYR A 61 4.94 -5.54 94.90
C TYR A 61 5.74 -6.83 94.69
N TYR A 62 5.96 -7.61 95.69
CA TYR A 62 6.76 -8.84 95.63
C TYR A 62 6.28 -9.80 94.51
N TYR A 63 4.96 -10.02 94.46
CA TYR A 63 4.39 -10.89 93.42
C TYR A 63 4.51 -10.33 92.03
N VAL A 64 4.22 -9.07 91.92
CA VAL A 64 4.29 -8.35 90.58
C VAL A 64 5.71 -8.32 90.03
N LEU A 65 6.71 -8.00 90.90
CA LEU A 65 8.09 -7.93 90.45
C LEU A 65 8.66 -9.29 90.08
N SER A 66 8.36 -10.35 90.90
CA SER A 66 8.80 -11.70 90.59
C SER A 66 8.18 -12.29 89.32
N GLU A 67 6.97 -11.89 88.96
CA GLU A 67 6.33 -12.29 87.68
C GLU A 67 7.00 -11.62 86.48
N TYR A 68 7.31 -10.30 86.54
CA TYR A 68 8.01 -9.59 85.47
C TYR A 68 9.45 -10.10 85.29
N GLU A 69 10.19 -10.39 86.33
CA GLU A 69 11.50 -11.01 86.24
C GLU A 69 11.47 -12.33 85.48
N ARG A 70 10.44 -13.15 85.76
CA ARG A 70 10.28 -14.44 85.06
C ARG A 70 9.84 -14.33 83.63
N THR A 71 8.99 -13.36 83.33
CA THR A 71 8.39 -13.22 81.98
C THR A 71 9.21 -12.35 81.04
N GLU A 72 9.80 -11.28 81.55
CA GLU A 72 10.52 -10.29 80.72
C GLU A 72 12.07 -10.46 80.78
N GLY A 73 12.55 -11.35 81.69
CA GLY A 73 14.00 -11.63 81.83
C GLY A 73 14.81 -10.41 82.34
N VAL A 74 14.19 -9.58 83.12
CA VAL A 74 14.80 -8.43 83.79
C VAL A 74 15.17 -8.78 85.26
N SER A 75 16.12 -8.05 85.87
CA SER A 75 16.39 -8.10 87.30
C SER A 75 15.91 -6.80 87.92
N ILE A 76 15.21 -6.86 89.07
CA ILE A 76 14.55 -5.70 89.62
C ILE A 76 14.95 -5.56 91.07
N ASP A 77 15.50 -4.42 91.47
CA ASP A 77 15.82 -4.09 92.84
C ASP A 77 14.91 -2.94 93.32
N LEU A 78 14.34 -3.05 94.52
CA LEU A 78 13.45 -2.06 95.15
C LEU A 78 14.00 -1.65 96.50
N TYR A 79 14.10 -0.35 96.73
CA TYR A 79 14.64 0.26 97.94
C TYR A 79 13.59 1.12 98.65
N ASP A 80 13.71 1.26 99.96
CA ASP A 80 12.89 2.17 100.76
C ASP A 80 13.51 3.60 100.79
N GLN A 81 12.88 4.49 101.59
CA GLN A 81 13.32 5.86 101.80
C GLN A 81 14.71 6.01 102.49
N GLU A 82 15.15 4.95 103.20
CA GLU A 82 16.41 4.90 103.89
C GLU A 82 17.48 4.09 103.13
N ASP A 83 17.25 3.81 101.84
CA ASP A 83 18.11 2.98 100.94
C ASP A 83 18.20 1.49 101.44
N ASN A 84 17.26 1.03 102.24
CA ASN A 84 17.22 -0.40 102.55
C ASN A 84 16.55 -1.18 101.41
N MET A 85 17.15 -2.28 101.00
CA MET A 85 16.64 -3.14 99.97
C MET A 85 15.37 -3.87 100.41
N LEU A 86 14.22 -3.61 99.80
CA LEU A 86 12.95 -4.24 100.07
C LEU A 86 12.70 -5.47 99.20
N TYR A 87 13.24 -5.48 98.02
CA TYR A 87 13.18 -6.59 97.12
C TYR A 87 14.51 -6.68 96.35
N GLU A 88 15.10 -7.87 96.37
CA GLU A 88 16.34 -8.17 95.59
C GLU A 88 15.98 -9.12 94.47
N GLY A 89 16.24 -8.70 93.24
CA GLY A 89 15.96 -9.43 91.99
C GLY A 89 16.89 -10.60 91.76
N ASN A 90 16.40 -11.58 91.03
CA ASN A 90 17.19 -12.75 90.67
C ASN A 90 18.32 -12.31 89.73
N GLY A 91 19.55 -12.27 90.24
CA GLY A 91 20.74 -11.82 89.51
C GLY A 91 21.08 -10.37 89.74
N SER A 92 20.74 -9.81 90.97
CA SER A 92 21.12 -8.46 91.37
C SER A 92 22.59 -8.21 91.04
N PHE A 93 22.78 -7.33 90.02
CA PHE A 93 24.08 -7.05 89.43
C PHE A 93 24.87 -6.07 90.31
N ILE A 94 24.15 -5.34 91.20
CA ILE A 94 24.76 -4.24 91.97
C ILE A 94 25.43 -4.78 93.27
N SER A 95 25.01 -5.93 93.79
CA SER A 95 25.57 -6.49 95.00
C SER A 95 27.05 -6.93 94.85
N GLY A 96 27.96 -5.95 94.87
CA GLY A 96 29.39 -6.18 94.91
C GLY A 96 30.20 -5.76 93.69
N ASN A 97 29.64 -5.25 92.59
CA ASN A 97 30.34 -4.80 91.39
C ASN A 97 30.44 -3.27 91.37
N ARG A 98 31.61 -2.73 90.94
CA ARG A 98 31.71 -1.32 90.54
C ARG A 98 31.07 -1.16 89.19
N ILE A 99 30.09 -0.25 89.07
CA ILE A 99 29.36 0.04 87.89
C ILE A 99 29.98 1.28 87.20
N ASN A 100 30.35 1.15 85.98
CA ASN A 100 30.77 2.29 85.12
C ASN A 100 29.60 2.73 84.25
N ILE A 101 29.13 3.96 84.44
CA ILE A 101 28.06 4.54 83.61
C ILE A 101 28.66 4.96 82.25
N ILE A 102 28.23 4.33 81.17
CA ILE A 102 28.65 4.61 79.76
C ILE A 102 27.86 5.77 79.20
N SER A 103 26.55 5.78 79.36
CA SER A 103 25.66 6.85 78.96
C SER A 103 24.51 7.04 79.96
N ARG A 104 24.01 8.28 80.11
CA ARG A 104 22.88 8.65 80.97
C ARG A 104 21.90 9.46 80.15
N LYS A 105 20.62 9.05 80.25
CA LYS A 105 19.47 9.76 79.78
C LYS A 105 18.49 9.93 80.92
N GLU A 106 18.13 11.18 81.20
CA GLU A 106 17.19 11.49 82.33
C GLU A 106 15.91 12.05 81.68
N ASN A 107 14.76 11.63 82.15
CA ASN A 107 13.45 12.08 81.67
C ASN A 107 12.90 13.17 82.60
N ASP A 108 11.91 13.92 82.10
CA ASP A 108 11.30 15.06 82.79
C ASP A 108 10.58 14.62 84.12
N ASP A 109 10.21 13.34 84.28
CA ASP A 109 9.59 12.76 85.45
C ASP A 109 10.57 12.26 86.50
N GLY A 110 11.88 12.53 86.31
CA GLY A 110 12.94 12.11 87.20
C GLY A 110 13.41 10.66 86.99
N SER A 111 12.76 9.88 86.12
CA SER A 111 13.25 8.55 85.76
C SER A 111 14.52 8.66 84.85
N TYR A 112 15.37 7.66 84.94
CA TYR A 112 16.61 7.69 84.13
C TYR A 112 16.89 6.33 83.50
N PHE A 113 17.50 6.37 82.34
CA PHE A 113 18.08 5.27 81.60
C PHE A 113 19.58 5.40 81.50
N ASN A 114 20.31 4.48 82.13
CA ASN A 114 21.75 4.45 82.04
C ASN A 114 22.21 3.18 81.31
N VAL A 115 23.16 3.30 80.39
CA VAL A 115 23.92 2.14 79.90
C VAL A 115 25.10 1.96 80.80
N VAL A 116 25.19 0.81 81.48
CA VAL A 116 26.19 0.52 82.47
C VAL A 116 27.00 -0.72 82.08
N ALA A 117 28.27 -0.77 82.51
CA ALA A 117 29.11 -1.95 82.40
C ALA A 117 29.70 -2.30 83.82
N ALA A 118 29.82 -3.58 84.13
CA ALA A 118 30.52 -4.04 85.32
C ALA A 118 32.03 -4.01 85.11
N ASP A 119 32.80 -3.60 86.13
CA ASP A 119 34.24 -3.63 86.04
C ASP A 119 34.76 -5.06 85.77
N GLY A 120 35.44 -5.22 84.62
CA GLY A 120 36.00 -6.48 84.16
C GLY A 120 35.06 -7.40 83.36
N SER A 121 33.89 -6.90 82.96
CA SER A 121 32.95 -7.63 82.10
C SER A 121 32.77 -6.87 80.76
N ASP A 122 32.72 -7.57 79.60
CA ASP A 122 32.38 -7.01 78.33
C ASP A 122 30.84 -6.82 78.14
N SER A 123 30.05 -7.30 79.14
CA SER A 123 28.60 -7.18 79.06
C SER A 123 28.13 -5.78 79.45
N GLN A 124 27.31 -5.19 78.62
CA GLN A 124 26.61 -3.94 78.89
C GLN A 124 25.16 -4.23 79.34
N TYR A 125 24.71 -3.44 80.31
CA TYR A 125 23.37 -3.52 80.83
C TYR A 125 22.66 -2.18 80.66
N ILE A 126 21.34 -2.23 80.54
CA ILE A 126 20.51 -1.05 80.57
C ILE A 126 19.89 -1.04 82.00
N LEU A 127 20.14 0.05 82.70
CA LEU A 127 19.61 0.34 84.03
C LEU A 127 18.53 1.42 83.89
N TYR A 128 17.31 1.09 84.20
CA TYR A 128 16.22 2.02 84.41
C TYR A 128 16.03 2.27 85.87
N GLY A 129 15.98 3.54 86.29
CA GLY A 129 15.69 3.88 87.71
C GLY A 129 14.59 4.93 87.76
N LYS A 130 13.73 4.79 88.81
CA LYS A 130 12.64 5.73 89.08
C LYS A 130 12.32 5.83 90.56
N ASP A 131 12.12 7.08 91.03
CA ASP A 131 11.61 7.34 92.36
C ASP A 131 10.08 7.31 92.36
N PHE A 132 9.48 6.57 93.28
CA PHE A 132 8.02 6.49 93.39
C PHE A 132 7.46 7.61 94.28
N SER A 133 6.20 7.90 94.14
CA SER A 133 5.47 8.91 94.91
C SER A 133 5.45 8.58 96.45
N ASN A 134 5.60 7.33 96.82
CA ASN A 134 5.67 6.85 98.24
C ASN A 134 7.11 6.90 98.83
N GLY A 135 8.08 7.40 98.06
CA GLY A 135 9.48 7.53 98.47
C GLY A 135 10.31 6.25 98.27
N TYR A 136 9.77 5.22 97.59
CA TYR A 136 10.54 4.02 97.21
C TYR A 136 11.30 4.33 95.95
N HIS A 137 12.44 3.60 95.75
CA HIS A 137 13.24 3.69 94.56
C HIS A 137 13.33 2.31 93.90
N ILE A 138 13.05 2.26 92.56
CA ILE A 138 13.15 1.00 91.80
C ILE A 138 14.31 1.13 90.77
N GLU A 139 15.09 0.07 90.71
CA GLU A 139 16.13 -0.11 89.63
C GLU A 139 15.83 -1.43 88.92
N ILE A 140 15.77 -1.32 87.57
CA ILE A 140 15.52 -2.44 86.66
C ILE A 140 16.68 -2.62 85.72
N PHE A 141 17.26 -3.79 85.68
CA PHE A 141 18.41 -4.15 84.93
C PHE A 141 18.04 -5.14 83.80
N THR A 142 18.55 -4.93 82.57
CA THR A 142 18.46 -5.94 81.51
C THR A 142 19.75 -5.93 80.69
N GLU A 143 20.15 -7.09 80.20
CA GLU A 143 21.34 -7.19 79.34
C GLU A 143 21.10 -6.55 78.04
N LYS A 144 22.05 -5.69 77.56
CA LYS A 144 22.01 -5.01 76.27
C LYS A 144 22.46 -5.95 75.12
N ASN A 145 23.43 -6.84 75.38
CA ASN A 145 24.02 -7.70 74.39
C ASN A 145 23.03 -8.57 73.60
N PRO A 146 22.05 -9.25 74.21
CA PRO A 146 21.06 -10.05 73.51
C PRO A 146 20.18 -9.19 72.58
N ILE A 147 19.94 -7.90 72.93
CA ILE A 147 19.13 -6.96 72.16
C ILE A 147 19.88 -6.55 70.88
N GLU A 148 21.17 -6.22 71.03
CA GLU A 148 22.03 -5.88 69.92
C GLU A 148 22.20 -7.10 68.99
N GLU A 149 22.39 -8.30 69.52
CA GLU A 149 22.51 -9.52 68.72
C GLU A 149 21.23 -9.80 67.92
N ASN A 150 20.06 -9.74 68.57
CA ASN A 150 18.78 -9.94 67.93
C ASN A 150 18.50 -8.88 66.89
N ALA A 151 18.83 -7.60 67.13
CA ALA A 151 18.73 -6.53 66.13
C ALA A 151 19.65 -6.78 64.96
N SER A 152 20.89 -7.21 65.19
CA SER A 152 21.85 -7.55 64.15
C SER A 152 21.39 -8.70 63.25
N ILE A 153 20.85 -9.77 63.87
CA ILE A 153 20.26 -10.91 63.14
C ILE A 153 19.09 -10.43 62.31
N ALA A 154 18.18 -9.62 62.88
CA ALA A 154 17.04 -9.07 62.13
C ALA A 154 17.45 -8.20 60.95
N VAL A 155 18.49 -7.34 61.11
CA VAL A 155 19.08 -6.56 60.01
C VAL A 155 19.70 -7.48 58.96
N GLY A 156 20.43 -8.52 59.36
CA GLY A 156 21.00 -9.52 58.46
C GLY A 156 19.95 -10.22 57.60
N VAL A 157 18.87 -10.72 58.25
CA VAL A 157 17.77 -11.40 57.56
C VAL A 157 17.04 -10.45 56.60
N THR A 158 16.70 -9.24 57.05
CA THR A 158 16.01 -8.26 56.21
C THR A 158 16.88 -7.79 55.04
N THR A 159 18.17 -7.68 55.22
CA THR A 159 19.13 -7.36 54.13
C THR A 159 19.20 -8.50 53.13
N ALA A 160 19.26 -9.76 53.57
CA ALA A 160 19.25 -10.92 52.69
C ALA A 160 17.96 -11.01 51.87
N ILE A 161 16.80 -10.80 52.49
CA ILE A 161 15.49 -10.75 51.80
C ILE A 161 15.46 -9.59 50.77
N THR A 162 15.98 -8.43 51.14
CA THR A 162 16.04 -7.26 50.21
C THR A 162 16.90 -7.54 48.99
N ILE A 163 18.06 -8.17 49.16
CA ILE A 163 18.93 -8.56 48.03
C ILE A 163 18.23 -9.59 47.14
N LEU A 164 17.57 -10.59 47.73
CA LEU A 164 16.83 -11.58 46.96
C LEU A 164 15.66 -10.93 46.18
N ALA A 165 14.89 -10.06 46.84
CA ALA A 165 13.80 -9.32 46.18
C ALA A 165 14.31 -8.44 45.05
N LEU A 166 15.46 -7.78 45.20
CA LEU A 166 16.11 -7.01 44.17
C LEU A 166 16.48 -7.87 42.94
N GLY A 167 17.10 -9.02 43.17
CA GLY A 167 17.44 -9.97 42.14
C GLY A 167 16.22 -10.43 41.32
N LEU A 168 15.16 -10.84 42.00
CA LEU A 168 13.89 -11.25 41.36
C LEU A 168 13.23 -10.12 40.60
N ALA A 169 13.22 -8.91 41.16
CA ALA A 169 12.64 -7.74 40.51
C ALA A 169 13.41 -7.34 39.23
N LEU A 170 14.74 -7.38 39.22
CA LEU A 170 15.55 -7.12 38.04
C LEU A 170 15.32 -8.16 36.94
N ILE A 171 15.23 -9.44 37.30
CA ILE A 171 14.88 -10.50 36.34
C ILE A 171 13.49 -10.27 35.75
N PHE A 172 12.51 -9.93 36.58
CA PHE A 172 11.14 -9.63 36.14
C PHE A 172 11.10 -8.43 35.19
N ILE A 173 11.75 -7.30 35.53
CA ILE A 173 11.81 -6.10 34.67
C ILE A 173 12.49 -6.42 33.36
N PHE A 174 13.57 -7.22 33.37
CA PHE A 174 14.28 -7.60 32.15
C PHE A 174 13.39 -8.37 31.17
N ASN A 175 12.67 -9.37 31.67
CA ASN A 175 11.76 -10.18 30.88
C ASN A 175 10.54 -9.37 30.41
N TYR A 176 9.94 -8.57 31.27
CA TYR A 176 8.80 -7.72 30.96
C TYR A 176 9.16 -6.66 29.91
N SER A 177 10.30 -5.98 30.08
CA SER A 177 10.80 -4.99 29.10
C SER A 177 11.00 -5.62 27.74
N ARG A 178 11.51 -6.85 27.67
CA ARG A 178 11.66 -7.58 26.41
C ARG A 178 10.32 -7.89 25.76
N HIS A 179 9.39 -8.43 26.53
CA HIS A 179 8.07 -8.83 26.04
C HIS A 179 7.22 -7.63 25.60
N PHE A 180 7.34 -6.51 26.31
CA PHE A 180 6.59 -5.29 26.01
C PHE A 180 7.16 -4.50 24.83
N THR A 181 8.49 -4.43 24.70
CA THR A 181 9.12 -3.55 23.68
C THR A 181 9.28 -4.22 22.32
N LYS A 182 9.39 -5.56 22.26
CA LYS A 182 9.60 -6.31 21.02
C LYS A 182 8.54 -6.01 19.95
N PRO A 183 7.22 -6.05 20.27
CA PRO A 183 6.17 -5.74 19.29
C PRO A 183 6.29 -4.35 18.67
N PHE A 184 6.65 -3.34 19.46
CA PHE A 184 6.81 -1.98 18.95
C PHE A 184 7.99 -1.84 17.97
N ILE A 185 9.06 -2.61 18.17
CA ILE A 185 10.18 -2.63 17.23
C ILE A 185 9.74 -3.28 15.92
N GLU A 186 9.05 -4.41 15.98
CA GLU A 186 8.51 -5.11 14.79
C GLU A 186 7.53 -4.23 14.01
N MET A 187 6.60 -3.57 14.70
CA MET A 187 5.70 -2.60 14.07
C MET A 187 6.45 -1.44 13.41
N ASN A 188 7.50 -0.93 14.04
CA ASN A 188 8.30 0.16 13.48
C ASN A 188 9.04 -0.28 12.20
N GLU A 189 9.57 -1.51 12.16
CA GLU A 189 10.25 -2.06 10.97
C GLU A 189 9.27 -2.18 9.80
N VAL A 190 8.04 -2.68 10.05
CA VAL A 190 6.99 -2.74 9.01
C VAL A 190 6.59 -1.34 8.56
N MET A 191 6.42 -0.38 9.49
CA MET A 191 6.11 1.01 9.15
C MET A 191 7.20 1.70 8.33
N GLU A 192 8.48 1.41 8.58
CA GLU A 192 9.60 1.90 7.76
C GLU A 192 9.52 1.36 6.32
N LYS A 193 9.12 0.10 6.13
CA LYS A 193 8.89 -0.48 4.80
C LYS A 193 7.69 0.14 4.10
N ILE A 194 6.55 0.30 4.80
CA ILE A 194 5.38 1.01 4.28
C ILE A 194 5.76 2.42 3.81
N ALA A 195 6.56 3.14 4.61
CA ALA A 195 7.04 4.48 4.25
C ALA A 195 7.98 4.48 3.01
N ALA A 196 8.65 3.36 2.74
CA ALA A 196 9.44 3.15 1.52
C ALA A 196 8.62 2.60 0.34
N LEU A 197 7.28 2.54 0.47
CA LEU A 197 6.34 1.98 -0.51
C LEU A 197 6.52 0.47 -0.74
N ASP A 198 7.08 -0.24 0.23
CA ASP A 198 7.14 -1.69 0.26
C ASP A 198 6.06 -2.24 1.21
N PHE A 199 5.01 -2.80 0.63
CA PHE A 199 3.85 -3.34 1.35
C PHE A 199 3.88 -4.87 1.46
N SER A 200 5.03 -5.51 1.22
CA SER A 200 5.15 -6.98 1.21
C SER A 200 5.11 -7.61 2.59
N GLU A 201 5.43 -6.87 3.64
CA GLU A 201 5.49 -7.38 5.01
C GLU A 201 4.29 -6.94 5.86
N ARG A 202 3.96 -7.80 6.81
CA ARG A 202 2.92 -7.58 7.83
C ARG A 202 3.49 -7.82 9.21
N THR A 203 2.88 -7.22 10.22
CA THR A 203 3.17 -7.57 11.61
C THR A 203 2.49 -8.89 11.94
N ASP A 204 3.24 -9.80 12.60
CA ASP A 204 2.75 -11.10 13.08
C ASP A 204 2.62 -11.05 14.61
N ILE A 205 1.80 -10.13 15.12
CA ILE A 205 1.62 -9.87 16.53
C ILE A 205 0.24 -10.37 16.96
N GLU A 206 0.17 -11.59 17.43
CA GLU A 206 -1.06 -12.19 17.99
C GLU A 206 -1.25 -11.79 19.45
N ARG A 207 -1.92 -10.66 19.69
CA ARG A 207 -2.27 -10.17 21.03
C ARG A 207 -3.72 -9.67 21.04
N SER A 208 -4.38 -9.80 22.20
CA SER A 208 -5.77 -9.35 22.40
C SER A 208 -5.89 -8.01 23.14
N ASP A 209 -4.80 -7.26 23.26
CA ASP A 209 -4.74 -5.94 23.89
C ASP A 209 -4.63 -4.80 22.87
N GLU A 210 -4.38 -3.59 23.37
CA GLU A 210 -4.23 -2.39 22.54
C GLU A 210 -3.05 -2.49 21.58
N VAL A 211 -2.03 -3.28 21.91
CA VAL A 211 -0.86 -3.51 21.05
C VAL A 211 -1.24 -4.39 19.86
N GLY A 212 -2.05 -5.43 20.09
CA GLY A 212 -2.59 -6.27 19.02
C GLY A 212 -3.50 -5.46 18.09
N THR A 213 -4.41 -4.66 18.65
CA THR A 213 -5.28 -3.77 17.88
C THR A 213 -4.48 -2.79 17.01
N LEU A 214 -3.37 -2.25 17.52
CA LEU A 214 -2.49 -1.36 16.76
C LEU A 214 -1.81 -2.11 15.61
N ALA A 215 -1.33 -3.33 15.84
CA ALA A 215 -0.72 -4.18 14.83
C ALA A 215 -1.70 -4.49 13.67
N ASP A 216 -2.95 -4.85 14.01
CA ASP A 216 -4.00 -5.09 13.03
C ASP A 216 -4.32 -3.84 12.20
N ASN A 217 -4.37 -2.67 12.84
CA ASN A 217 -4.59 -1.41 12.13
C ASN A 217 -3.44 -1.07 11.18
N ILE A 218 -2.18 -1.35 11.56
CA ILE A 218 -1.02 -1.17 10.68
C ILE A 218 -1.15 -2.09 9.45
N ASN A 219 -1.50 -3.36 9.66
CA ASN A 219 -1.71 -4.31 8.57
C ASN A 219 -2.83 -3.85 7.63
N ARG A 220 -3.98 -3.38 8.16
CA ARG A 220 -5.08 -2.84 7.36
C ARG A 220 -4.68 -1.61 6.55
N VAL A 221 -3.88 -0.72 7.11
CA VAL A 221 -3.34 0.44 6.39
C VAL A 221 -2.44 0.00 5.25
N ALA A 222 -1.57 -1.00 5.50
CA ALA A 222 -0.71 -1.56 4.46
C ALA A 222 -1.52 -2.17 3.31
N ASP A 223 -2.57 -2.97 3.64
CA ASP A 223 -3.47 -3.57 2.64
C ASP A 223 -4.18 -2.51 1.80
N SER A 224 -4.77 -1.50 2.46
CA SER A 224 -5.49 -0.43 1.77
C SER A 224 -4.59 0.42 0.86
N LEU A 225 -3.34 0.65 1.26
CA LEU A 225 -2.36 1.37 0.45
C LEU A 225 -1.88 0.55 -0.75
N ASP A 226 -1.64 -0.74 -0.57
CA ASP A 226 -1.24 -1.65 -1.64
C ASP A 226 -2.33 -1.78 -2.71
N GLU A 227 -3.59 -1.95 -2.27
CA GLU A 227 -4.76 -1.99 -3.16
C GLU A 227 -4.94 -0.67 -3.92
N ALA A 228 -4.87 0.47 -3.23
CA ALA A 228 -5.00 1.78 -3.86
C ALA A 228 -3.89 2.09 -4.87
N LEU A 229 -2.65 1.68 -4.57
CA LEU A 229 -1.52 1.85 -5.50
C LEU A 229 -1.62 0.92 -6.72
N THR A 230 -2.13 -0.30 -6.53
CA THR A 230 -2.36 -1.23 -7.63
C THR A 230 -3.45 -0.69 -8.56
N GLU A 231 -4.58 -0.24 -8.02
CA GLU A 231 -5.65 0.39 -8.82
C GLU A 231 -5.16 1.64 -9.55
N LEU A 232 -4.35 2.45 -8.90
CA LEU A 232 -3.79 3.67 -9.52
C LEU A 232 -2.84 3.35 -10.67
N ARG A 233 -2.03 2.29 -10.55
CA ARG A 233 -1.15 1.83 -11.64
C ARG A 233 -1.97 1.33 -12.83
N GLU A 234 -2.98 0.48 -12.59
CA GLU A 234 -3.86 -0.02 -13.65
C GLU A 234 -4.55 1.12 -14.40
N LYS A 235 -5.09 2.11 -13.68
CA LYS A 235 -5.71 3.29 -14.29
C LYS A 235 -4.71 4.15 -15.07
N ASN A 236 -3.49 4.28 -14.57
CA ASN A 236 -2.45 5.02 -15.27
C ASN A 236 -2.05 4.35 -16.57
N ASP A 237 -1.92 3.02 -16.57
CA ASP A 237 -1.62 2.25 -17.77
C ASP A 237 -2.75 2.36 -18.81
N GLN A 238 -4.01 2.26 -18.39
CA GLN A 238 -5.17 2.49 -19.26
C GLN A 238 -5.17 3.90 -19.86
N LEU A 239 -4.88 4.93 -19.05
CA LEU A 239 -4.80 6.30 -19.55
C LEU A 239 -3.67 6.50 -20.58
N LEU A 240 -2.54 5.83 -20.40
CA LEU A 240 -1.44 5.88 -21.37
C LEU A 240 -1.82 5.24 -22.70
N GLU A 241 -2.53 4.10 -22.67
CA GLU A 241 -3.08 3.45 -23.87
C GLU A 241 -4.10 4.35 -24.59
N ASP A 242 -5.02 4.96 -23.85
CA ASP A 242 -6.03 5.86 -24.42
C ASP A 242 -5.40 7.10 -25.07
N ILE A 243 -4.40 7.70 -24.40
CA ILE A 243 -3.64 8.85 -24.95
C ILE A 243 -2.93 8.47 -26.26
N GLU A 244 -2.32 7.29 -26.31
CA GLU A 244 -1.63 6.86 -27.54
C GLU A 244 -2.63 6.61 -28.68
N ARG A 245 -3.79 6.00 -28.38
CA ARG A 245 -4.88 5.82 -29.33
C ARG A 245 -5.40 7.16 -29.86
N GLU A 246 -5.64 8.13 -28.96
CA GLU A 246 -6.09 9.47 -29.36
C GLU A 246 -5.07 10.17 -30.26
N ARG A 247 -3.78 10.06 -29.94
CA ARG A 247 -2.70 10.62 -30.78
C ARG A 247 -2.64 9.99 -32.16
N GLN A 248 -2.86 8.68 -32.25
CA GLN A 248 -2.90 7.99 -33.54
C GLN A 248 -4.08 8.48 -34.40
N LEU A 249 -5.28 8.58 -33.78
CA LEU A 249 -6.45 9.13 -34.46
C LEU A 249 -6.24 10.57 -34.93
N GLU A 250 -5.63 11.41 -34.11
CA GLU A 250 -5.33 12.81 -34.48
C GLU A 250 -4.32 12.90 -35.61
N ARG A 251 -3.29 12.04 -35.63
CA ARG A 251 -2.33 11.98 -36.77
C ARG A 251 -3.04 11.59 -38.04
N MET A 252 -3.82 10.51 -38.03
CA MET A 252 -4.59 10.08 -39.23
C MET A 252 -5.52 11.17 -39.72
N ARG A 253 -6.22 11.87 -38.81
CA ARG A 253 -7.07 13.01 -39.19
C ARG A 253 -6.29 14.15 -39.84
N ARG A 254 -5.12 14.51 -39.32
CA ARG A 254 -4.27 15.56 -39.89
C ARG A 254 -3.76 15.16 -41.29
N GLU A 255 -3.32 13.93 -41.46
CA GLU A 255 -2.85 13.39 -42.75
C GLU A 255 -3.98 13.38 -43.77
N PHE A 256 -5.19 12.94 -43.36
CA PHE A 256 -6.38 13.00 -44.21
C PHE A 256 -6.69 14.42 -44.71
N VAL A 257 -6.76 15.40 -43.79
CA VAL A 257 -7.04 16.81 -44.15
C VAL A 257 -5.95 17.37 -45.05
N SER A 258 -4.68 17.05 -44.82
CA SER A 258 -3.55 17.48 -45.63
C SER A 258 -3.62 16.90 -47.04
N ALA A 259 -3.87 15.59 -47.15
CA ALA A 259 -3.99 14.91 -48.44
C ALA A 259 -5.19 15.42 -49.23
N ALA A 260 -6.34 15.59 -48.59
CA ALA A 260 -7.54 16.16 -49.19
C ALA A 260 -7.28 17.57 -49.77
N SER A 261 -6.62 18.43 -49.00
CA SER A 261 -6.26 19.78 -49.42
C SER A 261 -5.33 19.76 -50.62
N HIS A 262 -4.40 18.82 -50.67
CA HIS A 262 -3.48 18.68 -51.80
C HIS A 262 -4.20 18.21 -53.08
N GLU A 263 -5.07 17.18 -52.96
CA GLU A 263 -5.81 16.62 -54.09
C GLU A 263 -6.88 17.60 -54.66
N LEU A 264 -7.41 18.53 -53.84
CA LEU A 264 -8.29 19.60 -54.27
C LEU A 264 -7.54 20.75 -54.94
N LYS A 265 -6.32 21.10 -54.49
CA LYS A 265 -5.57 22.23 -55.02
C LYS A 265 -5.19 22.08 -56.50
N THR A 266 -4.90 20.84 -56.90
CA THR A 266 -4.46 20.56 -58.30
C THR A 266 -5.58 20.82 -59.30
N PRO A 267 -6.80 20.24 -59.21
CA PRO A 267 -7.88 20.53 -60.18
C PRO A 267 -8.33 21.99 -60.14
N ILE A 268 -8.36 22.65 -58.96
CA ILE A 268 -8.65 24.08 -58.85
C ILE A 268 -7.66 24.90 -59.64
N ALA A 269 -6.36 24.59 -59.63
CA ALA A 269 -5.35 25.28 -60.35
C ALA A 269 -5.53 25.07 -61.87
N ILE A 270 -5.94 23.84 -62.30
CA ILE A 270 -6.22 23.54 -63.74
C ILE A 270 -7.45 24.31 -64.17
N VAL A 271 -8.56 24.25 -63.44
CA VAL A 271 -9.80 25.00 -63.76
C VAL A 271 -9.49 26.49 -63.92
N ARG A 272 -8.74 27.06 -62.97
CA ARG A 272 -8.34 28.46 -63.02
C ARG A 272 -7.49 28.80 -64.26
N GLY A 273 -6.49 27.94 -64.58
CA GLY A 273 -5.63 28.16 -65.73
C GLY A 273 -6.38 28.15 -67.08
N TYR A 274 -7.30 27.18 -67.23
CA TYR A 274 -8.13 27.08 -68.42
C TYR A 274 -9.15 28.24 -68.52
N ALA A 275 -9.75 28.66 -67.42
CA ALA A 275 -10.63 29.81 -67.32
C ALA A 275 -9.90 31.15 -67.65
N GLU A 276 -8.64 31.31 -67.16
CA GLU A 276 -7.80 32.42 -67.49
C GLU A 276 -7.44 32.42 -68.98
N GLY A 277 -7.17 31.24 -69.57
CA GLY A 277 -6.92 31.06 -71.00
C GLY A 277 -8.12 31.43 -71.84
N LEU A 278 -9.34 31.01 -71.43
CA LEU A 278 -10.58 31.48 -72.11
C LEU A 278 -10.77 32.99 -72.07
N LYS A 279 -10.40 33.65 -70.98
CA LYS A 279 -10.53 35.07 -70.78
C LYS A 279 -9.52 35.88 -71.67
N MET A 280 -8.32 35.33 -71.87
CA MET A 280 -7.26 36.00 -72.60
C MET A 280 -7.39 35.85 -74.10
N ASN A 281 -7.91 34.75 -74.63
CA ASN A 281 -8.13 34.46 -75.98
C ASN A 281 -9.59 34.80 -76.31
N THR A 282 -9.82 35.79 -77.18
CA THR A 282 -11.11 36.01 -77.86
C THR A 282 -11.22 34.95 -78.95
N PRO A 283 -12.04 33.90 -78.74
CA PRO A 283 -12.03 32.79 -79.70
C PRO A 283 -12.79 33.20 -80.97
N GLU A 284 -12.07 33.35 -82.01
CA GLU A 284 -12.67 33.28 -83.38
C GLU A 284 -12.92 31.80 -83.75
N ASP A 285 -12.34 30.85 -82.99
CA ASP A 285 -12.45 29.41 -83.21
C ASP A 285 -13.24 28.78 -81.99
N ASN A 286 -14.50 28.40 -82.30
CA ASN A 286 -15.40 27.77 -81.34
C ASN A 286 -14.89 26.42 -80.79
N ASP A 287 -14.07 25.69 -81.54
CA ASP A 287 -13.55 24.39 -81.16
C ASP A 287 -12.58 24.50 -79.98
N PHE A 288 -11.73 25.53 -79.93
CA PHE A 288 -10.79 25.77 -78.89
C PHE A 288 -11.46 26.16 -77.53
N ALA A 289 -12.53 26.97 -77.63
CA ALA A 289 -13.32 27.33 -76.48
C ALA A 289 -14.05 26.12 -75.86
N ASN A 290 -14.58 25.23 -76.70
CA ASN A 290 -15.22 24.01 -76.26
C ASN A 290 -14.24 23.06 -75.56
N GLU A 291 -13.04 22.85 -76.12
CA GLU A 291 -12.00 22.03 -75.50
C GLU A 291 -11.63 22.54 -74.07
N TYR A 292 -11.51 23.86 -73.89
CA TYR A 292 -11.22 24.47 -72.62
C TYR A 292 -12.38 24.28 -71.61
N CYS A 293 -13.62 24.44 -72.05
CA CYS A 293 -14.82 24.18 -71.26
C CYS A 293 -14.92 22.72 -70.88
N ASP A 294 -14.64 21.79 -71.78
CA ASP A 294 -14.65 20.35 -71.47
C ASP A 294 -13.62 19.97 -70.37
N VAL A 295 -12.41 20.57 -70.46
CA VAL A 295 -11.42 20.34 -69.38
C VAL A 295 -11.90 20.90 -68.03
N ILE A 296 -12.50 22.12 -68.04
CA ILE A 296 -13.03 22.71 -66.80
C ILE A 296 -14.15 21.83 -66.22
N MET A 297 -15.09 21.38 -67.05
CA MET A 297 -16.18 20.52 -66.66
C MET A 297 -15.66 19.19 -66.09
N LYS A 298 -14.73 18.54 -66.80
CA LYS A 298 -14.10 17.29 -66.34
C LYS A 298 -13.36 17.42 -65.02
N GLU A 299 -12.67 18.51 -64.76
CA GLU A 299 -11.99 18.73 -63.48
C GLU A 299 -12.99 19.08 -62.35
N ALA A 300 -14.09 19.78 -62.68
CA ALA A 300 -15.19 20.02 -61.71
C ALA A 300 -15.90 18.72 -61.31
N ASP A 301 -16.15 17.82 -62.28
CA ASP A 301 -16.74 16.48 -61.99
C ASP A 301 -15.81 15.67 -61.10
N LYS A 302 -14.50 15.64 -61.37
CA LYS A 302 -13.52 14.99 -60.50
C LYS A 302 -13.52 15.55 -59.06
N MET A 303 -13.62 16.88 -58.92
CA MET A 303 -13.71 17.50 -57.59
C MET A 303 -14.99 17.08 -56.85
N ASN A 304 -16.12 17.03 -57.57
CA ASN A 304 -17.37 16.56 -56.98
C ASN A 304 -17.27 15.10 -56.50
N ASP A 305 -16.69 14.21 -57.30
CA ASP A 305 -16.45 12.80 -56.94
C ASP A 305 -15.52 12.68 -55.73
N LEU A 306 -14.47 13.50 -55.65
CA LEU A 306 -13.59 13.53 -54.49
C LEU A 306 -14.34 13.90 -53.20
N VAL A 307 -15.16 14.99 -53.27
CA VAL A 307 -15.94 15.44 -52.12
C VAL A 307 -16.93 14.38 -51.69
N ILE A 308 -17.64 13.73 -52.62
CA ILE A 308 -18.58 12.66 -52.32
C ILE A 308 -17.85 11.49 -51.63
N ASN A 309 -16.72 11.03 -52.16
CA ASN A 309 -15.93 9.93 -51.58
C ASN A 309 -15.41 10.29 -50.19
N MET A 310 -14.99 11.55 -49.96
CA MET A 310 -14.56 12.02 -48.64
C MET A 310 -15.72 12.01 -47.62
N LEU A 311 -16.90 12.46 -48.00
CA LEU A 311 -18.09 12.45 -47.16
C LEU A 311 -18.50 11.02 -46.83
N GLU A 312 -18.51 10.13 -47.82
CA GLU A 312 -18.79 8.69 -47.58
C GLU A 312 -17.77 8.07 -46.63
N GLN A 313 -16.47 8.30 -46.87
CA GLN A 313 -15.40 7.80 -45.98
C GLN A 313 -15.65 8.25 -44.52
N SER A 314 -15.92 9.55 -44.33
CA SER A 314 -16.19 10.12 -43.00
C SER A 314 -17.42 9.50 -42.32
N LEU A 315 -18.47 9.21 -43.08
CA LEU A 315 -19.70 8.56 -42.58
C LEU A 315 -19.45 7.11 -42.16
N TYR A 316 -18.65 6.37 -42.94
CA TYR A 316 -18.31 4.98 -42.60
C TYR A 316 -17.33 4.89 -41.44
N GLU A 317 -16.30 5.73 -41.40
CA GLU A 317 -15.33 5.78 -40.29
C GLU A 317 -15.96 6.17 -38.96
N SER A 318 -16.94 7.07 -38.96
CA SER A 318 -17.65 7.49 -37.75
C SER A 318 -18.69 6.47 -37.24
N GLY A 319 -18.98 5.43 -38.03
CA GLY A 319 -20.07 4.49 -37.75
C GLY A 319 -21.47 5.11 -37.85
N ALA A 320 -21.58 6.36 -38.29
CA ALA A 320 -22.86 7.07 -38.40
C ALA A 320 -23.80 6.43 -39.44
N LYS A 321 -23.26 5.67 -40.40
CA LYS A 321 -24.02 4.93 -41.39
C LYS A 321 -23.95 3.42 -41.07
N ALA A 322 -24.76 3.00 -40.12
CA ALA A 322 -24.93 1.58 -39.81
C ALA A 322 -25.46 0.81 -41.03
N PRO A 323 -24.97 -0.43 -41.30
CA PRO A 323 -25.45 -1.22 -42.43
C PRO A 323 -26.90 -1.67 -42.24
N GLU A 324 -27.72 -1.46 -43.26
CA GLU A 324 -29.08 -2.01 -43.35
C GLU A 324 -29.02 -3.43 -43.95
N LYS A 325 -28.74 -4.43 -43.09
CA LYS A 325 -28.48 -5.81 -43.51
C LYS A 325 -29.74 -6.51 -43.91
N GLU A 326 -29.70 -7.19 -45.09
CA GLU A 326 -30.74 -8.07 -45.62
C GLU A 326 -30.09 -9.30 -46.24
N ASP A 327 -30.85 -10.37 -46.39
CA ASP A 327 -30.40 -11.58 -47.07
C ASP A 327 -30.52 -11.44 -48.58
N PHE A 328 -29.44 -11.75 -49.30
CA PHE A 328 -29.41 -11.67 -50.76
C PHE A 328 -28.56 -12.76 -51.39
N SER A 329 -28.92 -13.13 -52.64
CA SER A 329 -28.16 -14.06 -53.45
C SER A 329 -26.91 -13.41 -53.98
N VAL A 330 -25.73 -14.04 -53.73
CA VAL A 330 -24.44 -13.55 -54.24
C VAL A 330 -24.40 -13.64 -55.76
N ASP A 331 -25.01 -14.63 -56.37
CA ASP A 331 -25.05 -14.78 -57.84
C ASP A 331 -25.82 -13.64 -58.50
N GLU A 332 -27.06 -13.36 -58.03
CA GLU A 332 -27.84 -12.23 -58.57
C GLU A 332 -27.12 -10.92 -58.40
N TYR A 333 -26.55 -10.68 -57.22
CA TYR A 333 -25.81 -9.49 -56.86
C TYR A 333 -24.60 -9.26 -57.80
N ILE A 334 -23.74 -10.27 -58.01
CA ILE A 334 -22.56 -10.12 -58.91
C ILE A 334 -23.01 -9.97 -60.35
N ARG A 335 -24.00 -10.70 -60.83
CA ARG A 335 -24.53 -10.58 -62.22
C ARG A 335 -25.12 -9.19 -62.51
N GLU A 336 -25.88 -8.64 -61.59
CA GLU A 336 -26.41 -7.28 -61.71
C GLU A 336 -25.29 -6.24 -61.76
N PHE A 337 -24.29 -6.39 -60.89
CA PHE A 337 -23.10 -5.51 -60.89
C PHE A 337 -22.33 -5.62 -62.22
N LEU A 338 -22.09 -6.83 -62.73
CA LEU A 338 -21.38 -7.03 -64.00
C LEU A 338 -22.06 -6.33 -65.17
N LYS A 339 -23.40 -6.27 -65.23
CA LYS A 339 -24.09 -5.52 -66.29
C LYS A 339 -23.75 -4.03 -66.28
N THR A 340 -23.44 -3.46 -65.12
CA THR A 340 -23.10 -2.02 -65.00
C THR A 340 -21.70 -1.68 -65.52
N ILE A 341 -20.77 -2.64 -65.56
CA ILE A 341 -19.37 -2.40 -65.99
C ILE A 341 -19.05 -2.91 -67.39
N VAL A 342 -20.01 -3.56 -68.10
CA VAL A 342 -19.79 -4.11 -69.43
C VAL A 342 -19.17 -3.07 -70.39
N HIS A 343 -19.66 -1.85 -70.39
CA HIS A 343 -19.15 -0.79 -71.28
C HIS A 343 -17.66 -0.48 -70.98
N ILE A 344 -17.24 -0.45 -69.71
CA ILE A 344 -15.87 -0.18 -69.32
C ILE A 344 -14.94 -1.31 -69.73
N THR A 345 -15.39 -2.55 -69.56
CA THR A 345 -14.60 -3.74 -69.86
C THR A 345 -14.45 -3.97 -71.31
N GLU A 346 -15.50 -3.73 -72.13
CA GLU A 346 -15.43 -3.77 -73.59
C GLU A 346 -14.51 -2.68 -74.19
N GLU A 347 -14.63 -1.43 -73.71
CA GLU A 347 -13.78 -0.32 -74.16
C GLU A 347 -12.27 -0.61 -73.88
N LYS A 348 -11.96 -1.25 -72.77
CA LYS A 348 -10.57 -1.58 -72.37
C LYS A 348 -10.09 -2.95 -72.87
N GLY A 349 -10.95 -3.73 -73.56
CA GLY A 349 -10.62 -5.09 -74.00
C GLY A 349 -10.37 -6.08 -72.86
N ILE A 350 -11.04 -5.93 -71.72
CA ILE A 350 -10.88 -6.76 -70.54
C ILE A 350 -11.88 -7.93 -70.63
N THR A 351 -11.37 -9.14 -70.40
CA THR A 351 -12.20 -10.34 -70.27
C THR A 351 -12.55 -10.57 -68.80
N VAL A 352 -13.83 -10.51 -68.47
CA VAL A 352 -14.30 -10.83 -67.10
C VAL A 352 -14.82 -12.23 -67.06
N LYS A 353 -14.30 -13.06 -66.09
CA LYS A 353 -14.75 -14.42 -65.84
C LYS A 353 -15.49 -14.45 -64.49
N TYR A 354 -16.63 -15.13 -64.43
CA TYR A 354 -17.39 -15.36 -63.21
C TYR A 354 -18.13 -16.69 -63.32
N ASP A 355 -17.96 -17.49 -62.26
CA ASP A 355 -18.71 -18.77 -62.11
C ASP A 355 -19.83 -18.56 -61.13
N SER A 356 -21.06 -19.12 -61.45
CA SER A 356 -22.25 -19.02 -60.61
C SER A 356 -22.07 -19.70 -59.25
N THR A 357 -22.76 -19.18 -58.24
CA THR A 357 -22.81 -19.75 -56.88
C THR A 357 -24.24 -19.75 -56.37
N ASP A 358 -24.51 -20.67 -55.40
CA ASP A 358 -25.79 -20.73 -54.70
C ASP A 358 -25.72 -20.00 -53.34
N ALA A 359 -24.64 -19.31 -53.00
CA ALA A 359 -24.40 -18.63 -51.75
C ALA A 359 -25.43 -17.53 -51.49
N VAL A 360 -25.99 -17.56 -50.26
CA VAL A 360 -26.88 -16.51 -49.74
C VAL A 360 -26.20 -15.91 -48.50
N VAL A 361 -26.05 -14.59 -48.48
CA VAL A 361 -25.33 -13.83 -47.45
C VAL A 361 -26.18 -12.75 -46.82
N ASN A 362 -25.83 -12.33 -45.62
CA ASN A 362 -26.52 -11.25 -44.89
C ASN A 362 -25.69 -9.99 -44.83
N GLY A 363 -26.13 -8.92 -45.52
CA GLY A 363 -25.38 -7.65 -45.60
C GLY A 363 -26.19 -6.52 -46.24
N ASP A 364 -25.64 -5.30 -46.20
CA ASP A 364 -26.23 -4.16 -46.90
C ASP A 364 -25.85 -4.19 -48.38
N VAL A 365 -26.80 -4.53 -49.24
CA VAL A 365 -26.58 -4.67 -50.71
C VAL A 365 -25.97 -3.43 -51.33
N LYS A 366 -26.40 -2.23 -50.91
CA LYS A 366 -25.88 -0.95 -51.46
C LYS A 366 -24.40 -0.74 -51.07
N GLN A 367 -24.08 -1.01 -49.79
CA GLN A 367 -22.72 -0.90 -49.29
C GLN A 367 -21.82 -1.98 -49.91
N MET A 368 -22.27 -3.21 -50.04
CA MET A 368 -21.54 -4.30 -50.71
C MET A 368 -21.34 -3.98 -52.21
N THR A 369 -22.32 -3.38 -52.90
CA THR A 369 -22.15 -2.90 -54.28
C THR A 369 -21.04 -1.86 -54.36
N ARG A 370 -20.91 -0.99 -53.37
CA ARG A 370 -19.83 -0.02 -53.28
C ARG A 370 -18.48 -0.71 -53.10
N VAL A 371 -18.40 -1.76 -52.26
CA VAL A 371 -17.21 -2.59 -52.07
C VAL A 371 -16.77 -3.24 -53.36
N LEU A 372 -17.69 -3.98 -53.99
CA LEU A 372 -17.38 -4.69 -55.24
C LEU A 372 -16.97 -3.71 -56.36
N SER A 373 -17.68 -2.58 -56.50
CA SER A 373 -17.36 -1.52 -57.46
C SER A 373 -15.94 -0.97 -57.26
N ASN A 374 -15.55 -0.65 -56.01
CA ASN A 374 -14.22 -0.14 -55.73
C ASN A 374 -13.12 -1.16 -56.06
N ILE A 375 -13.33 -2.43 -55.74
CA ILE A 375 -12.35 -3.49 -56.02
C ILE A 375 -12.27 -3.78 -57.54
N VAL A 376 -13.41 -3.98 -58.20
CA VAL A 376 -13.42 -4.32 -59.63
C VAL A 376 -12.94 -3.16 -60.52
N LEU A 377 -13.33 -1.92 -60.21
CA LEU A 377 -12.80 -0.76 -60.90
C LEU A 377 -11.30 -0.57 -60.69
N ASN A 378 -10.80 -0.92 -59.50
CA ASN A 378 -9.37 -0.98 -59.21
C ASN A 378 -8.69 -2.03 -60.09
N ALA A 379 -9.25 -3.22 -60.18
CA ALA A 379 -8.79 -4.31 -61.06
C ALA A 379 -8.76 -3.86 -62.55
N CYS A 380 -9.85 -3.22 -63.04
CA CYS A 380 -9.90 -2.67 -64.44
C CYS A 380 -8.83 -1.62 -64.74
N SER A 381 -8.27 -0.98 -63.72
CA SER A 381 -7.20 0.03 -63.94
C SER A 381 -5.81 -0.54 -63.89
N HIS A 382 -5.65 -1.65 -63.17
CA HIS A 382 -4.34 -2.26 -62.92
C HIS A 382 -4.11 -3.53 -63.71
N VAL A 383 -5.14 -4.07 -64.38
CA VAL A 383 -5.02 -5.26 -65.23
C VAL A 383 -4.02 -5.01 -66.37
N LYS A 384 -3.14 -5.98 -66.63
CA LYS A 384 -2.10 -5.96 -67.68
C LYS A 384 -1.89 -7.38 -68.21
N GLY A 385 -1.18 -7.48 -69.33
CA GLY A 385 -0.87 -8.78 -69.95
C GLY A 385 -2.10 -9.39 -70.59
N ASP A 386 -2.61 -10.48 -70.05
CA ASP A 386 -3.74 -11.23 -70.63
C ASP A 386 -5.09 -10.50 -70.50
N MET A 387 -5.12 -9.36 -69.83
CA MET A 387 -6.33 -8.54 -69.63
C MET A 387 -7.52 -9.30 -69.06
N ILE A 388 -7.27 -10.16 -68.05
CA ILE A 388 -8.28 -11.00 -67.42
C ILE A 388 -8.58 -10.49 -66.01
N ILE A 389 -9.88 -10.38 -65.69
CA ILE A 389 -10.40 -10.24 -64.34
C ILE A 389 -11.24 -11.46 -64.05
N GLU A 390 -11.01 -12.13 -62.91
CA GLU A 390 -11.76 -13.31 -62.51
C GLU A 390 -12.38 -13.08 -61.13
N ILE A 391 -13.71 -13.33 -61.03
CA ILE A 391 -14.44 -13.23 -59.77
C ILE A 391 -14.80 -14.65 -59.37
N THR A 392 -14.35 -15.07 -58.17
CA THR A 392 -14.67 -16.37 -57.59
C THR A 392 -15.32 -16.20 -56.21
N VAL A 393 -16.15 -17.17 -55.83
CA VAL A 393 -16.87 -17.17 -54.54
C VAL A 393 -16.56 -18.46 -53.84
N ASP A 394 -15.98 -18.35 -52.62
CA ASP A 394 -15.68 -19.47 -51.77
C ASP A 394 -16.65 -19.47 -50.58
N GLU A 395 -17.52 -20.46 -50.51
CA GLU A 395 -18.49 -20.64 -49.42
C GLU A 395 -17.79 -21.28 -48.23
N GLY A 396 -17.69 -20.59 -47.10
CA GLY A 396 -17.22 -21.13 -45.82
C GLY A 396 -18.41 -21.45 -44.88
N GLU A 397 -18.11 -21.92 -43.66
CA GLU A 397 -19.18 -22.28 -42.70
C GLU A 397 -19.91 -21.03 -42.19
N GLU A 398 -19.24 -19.95 -41.87
CA GLU A 398 -19.80 -18.73 -41.25
C GLU A 398 -19.79 -17.55 -42.24
N PHE A 399 -18.78 -17.47 -43.10
CA PHE A 399 -18.58 -16.39 -44.05
C PHE A 399 -18.40 -16.91 -45.48
N THR A 400 -18.97 -16.20 -46.41
CA THR A 400 -18.71 -16.36 -47.83
C THR A 400 -17.65 -15.35 -48.26
N ARG A 401 -16.58 -15.80 -48.93
CA ARG A 401 -15.47 -14.99 -49.41
C ARG A 401 -15.65 -14.73 -50.91
N ILE A 402 -15.64 -13.47 -51.31
CA ILE A 402 -15.67 -13.04 -52.69
C ILE A 402 -14.26 -12.57 -53.08
N ASN A 403 -13.68 -13.20 -54.10
CA ASN A 403 -12.33 -12.90 -54.61
C ASN A 403 -12.45 -12.22 -55.97
N VAL A 404 -11.63 -11.21 -56.16
CA VAL A 404 -11.49 -10.50 -57.47
C VAL A 404 -10.01 -10.54 -57.84
N PHE A 405 -9.66 -11.43 -58.77
CA PHE A 405 -8.33 -11.54 -59.33
C PHE A 405 -8.17 -10.67 -60.55
N ASN A 406 -7.01 -10.05 -60.73
CA ASN A 406 -6.61 -9.40 -62.01
C ASN A 406 -5.19 -9.72 -62.37
N THR A 407 -4.96 -9.93 -63.69
CA THR A 407 -3.64 -10.24 -64.24
C THR A 407 -2.71 -9.03 -64.27
N GLY A 408 -1.38 -9.30 -64.14
CA GLY A 408 -0.31 -8.37 -64.46
C GLY A 408 -0.02 -7.27 -63.45
N SER A 409 -0.51 -7.34 -62.22
CA SER A 409 -0.17 -6.40 -61.13
C SER A 409 0.28 -7.13 -59.87
N PHE A 410 1.17 -6.48 -59.13
CA PHE A 410 1.68 -6.95 -57.86
C PHE A 410 1.70 -5.81 -56.85
N ILE A 411 1.49 -6.15 -55.59
CA ILE A 411 1.61 -5.23 -54.45
C ILE A 411 2.92 -5.53 -53.72
N ASP A 412 3.80 -4.53 -53.62
CA ASP A 412 5.04 -4.67 -52.90
C ASP A 412 4.78 -4.91 -51.40
N GLU A 413 5.61 -5.71 -50.76
CA GLU A 413 5.51 -6.00 -49.31
C GLU A 413 5.52 -4.74 -48.42
N LYS A 414 6.27 -3.72 -48.85
CA LYS A 414 6.34 -2.39 -48.17
C LYS A 414 5.00 -1.61 -48.19
N ASP A 415 4.12 -1.92 -49.14
CA ASP A 415 2.86 -1.21 -49.38
C ASP A 415 1.68 -1.95 -48.71
N LYS A 416 1.90 -3.17 -48.22
CA LYS A 416 0.90 -4.08 -47.70
C LYS A 416 0.00 -3.46 -46.60
N ASP A 417 0.60 -2.79 -45.63
CA ASP A 417 -0.12 -2.19 -44.51
C ASP A 417 -0.77 -0.85 -44.87
N SER A 418 -0.37 -0.27 -46.02
CA SER A 418 -0.75 1.09 -46.37
C SER A 418 -1.82 1.17 -47.46
N ILE A 419 -2.05 0.11 -48.26
CA ILE A 419 -2.97 0.17 -49.42
C ILE A 419 -4.42 0.45 -49.08
N PHE A 420 -4.84 0.12 -47.85
CA PHE A 420 -6.18 0.41 -47.30
C PHE A 420 -6.24 1.77 -46.56
N THR A 421 -5.13 2.51 -46.51
CA THR A 421 -5.09 3.84 -45.89
C THR A 421 -5.64 4.88 -46.85
N SER A 422 -6.42 5.84 -46.36
CA SER A 422 -6.99 6.92 -47.18
C SER A 422 -5.92 7.73 -47.90
N PHE A 423 -6.14 8.01 -49.19
CA PHE A 423 -5.22 8.73 -50.07
C PHE A 423 -3.89 8.01 -50.37
N TYR A 424 -3.71 6.75 -49.92
CA TYR A 424 -2.51 6.01 -50.26
C TYR A 424 -2.52 5.53 -51.71
N ARG A 425 -1.35 5.58 -52.34
CA ARG A 425 -1.17 5.20 -53.74
C ARG A 425 0.24 4.64 -53.92
N ALA A 426 0.37 3.37 -54.30
CA ALA A 426 1.64 2.73 -54.58
C ALA A 426 2.37 3.37 -55.78
N ASP A 427 1.63 3.79 -56.82
CA ASP A 427 2.18 4.48 -58.03
C ASP A 427 1.56 5.86 -58.18
N LYS A 428 2.31 6.91 -57.77
CA LYS A 428 1.88 8.31 -57.81
C LYS A 428 1.79 8.91 -59.23
N ALA A 429 2.44 8.29 -60.24
CA ALA A 429 2.57 8.87 -61.59
C ALA A 429 1.44 8.43 -62.54
N HIS A 430 1.05 7.15 -62.51
CA HIS A 430 0.03 6.60 -63.42
C HIS A 430 -1.41 6.95 -62.99
N SER A 431 -1.70 6.93 -61.73
CA SER A 431 -3.06 7.10 -61.19
C SER A 431 -3.58 8.54 -61.26
N ARG A 432 -2.75 9.57 -61.51
CA ARG A 432 -3.23 10.94 -61.72
C ARG A 432 -3.97 11.11 -63.05
N LYS A 433 -3.64 10.32 -64.08
CA LYS A 433 -4.30 10.39 -65.41
C LYS A 433 -5.74 9.82 -65.37
N GLU A 434 -6.02 8.89 -64.42
CA GLU A 434 -7.30 8.18 -64.33
C GLU A 434 -8.29 8.81 -63.33
N GLY A 435 -7.95 9.93 -62.68
CA GLY A 435 -8.87 10.65 -61.79
C GLY A 435 -9.18 9.97 -60.47
N ARG A 436 -8.31 9.06 -59.99
CA ARG A 436 -8.55 8.30 -58.73
C ARG A 436 -7.77 8.91 -57.58
N PHE A 437 -8.41 9.05 -56.43
CA PHE A 437 -7.88 9.77 -55.29
C PHE A 437 -7.27 8.89 -54.21
N GLY A 438 -7.25 7.56 -54.36
CA GLY A 438 -6.76 6.63 -53.36
C GLY A 438 -7.70 6.45 -52.17
N LEU A 439 -9.01 6.71 -52.33
CA LEU A 439 -10.03 6.52 -51.30
C LEU A 439 -10.81 5.20 -51.47
N GLY A 440 -10.74 4.54 -52.64
CA GLY A 440 -11.57 3.36 -52.89
C GLY A 440 -11.34 2.19 -51.96
N LEU A 441 -10.06 1.83 -51.71
CA LEU A 441 -9.74 0.71 -50.81
C LEU A 441 -9.96 1.04 -49.33
N SER A 442 -9.79 2.30 -48.91
CA SER A 442 -10.13 2.72 -47.55
C SER A 442 -11.63 2.68 -47.29
N ILE A 443 -12.45 3.05 -48.32
CA ILE A 443 -13.93 2.87 -48.23
C ILE A 443 -14.29 1.39 -48.14
N VAL A 444 -13.64 0.50 -48.91
CA VAL A 444 -13.82 -0.96 -48.78
C VAL A 444 -13.55 -1.41 -47.37
N LYS A 445 -12.41 -1.04 -46.77
CA LYS A 445 -12.03 -1.41 -45.44
C LYS A 445 -13.07 -0.94 -44.39
N SER A 446 -13.47 0.33 -44.48
CA SER A 446 -14.45 0.90 -43.53
C SER A 446 -15.83 0.22 -43.64
N ILE A 447 -16.31 -0.11 -44.83
CA ILE A 447 -17.59 -0.80 -44.99
C ILE A 447 -17.52 -2.23 -44.44
N ILE A 448 -16.46 -2.97 -44.79
CA ILE A 448 -16.28 -4.36 -44.36
C ILE A 448 -16.10 -4.45 -42.83
N ASP A 449 -15.31 -3.53 -42.24
CA ASP A 449 -15.15 -3.46 -40.79
C ASP A 449 -16.51 -3.18 -40.09
N ASN A 450 -17.34 -2.28 -40.61
CA ASN A 450 -18.68 -2.00 -40.09
C ASN A 450 -19.65 -3.20 -40.20
N HIS A 451 -19.41 -4.12 -41.12
CA HIS A 451 -20.15 -5.37 -41.23
C HIS A 451 -19.61 -6.46 -40.26
N GLY A 452 -18.45 -6.25 -39.62
CA GLY A 452 -17.77 -7.25 -38.81
C GLY A 452 -17.11 -8.37 -39.62
N CYS A 453 -16.65 -8.01 -40.84
CA CYS A 453 -16.12 -8.91 -41.84
C CYS A 453 -14.64 -8.56 -42.14
N GLU A 454 -13.99 -9.35 -43.00
CA GLU A 454 -12.58 -9.17 -43.36
C GLU A 454 -12.40 -8.80 -44.84
N CYS A 455 -11.40 -7.99 -45.13
CA CYS A 455 -10.93 -7.75 -46.52
C CYS A 455 -9.42 -7.72 -46.56
N GLY A 456 -8.87 -8.06 -47.70
CA GLY A 456 -7.43 -8.12 -47.91
C GLY A 456 -7.04 -8.31 -49.38
N PHE A 457 -5.78 -8.68 -49.59
CA PHE A 457 -5.27 -9.07 -50.89
C PHE A 457 -4.23 -10.19 -50.76
N GLU A 458 -4.02 -10.91 -51.85
CA GLU A 458 -3.02 -11.97 -52.01
C GLU A 458 -2.34 -11.82 -53.35
N ASN A 459 -1.00 -11.72 -53.37
CA ASN A 459 -0.24 -11.77 -54.62
C ASN A 459 -0.21 -13.20 -55.12
N GLN A 460 -0.51 -13.39 -56.45
CA GLN A 460 -0.40 -14.66 -57.13
C GLN A 460 0.72 -14.61 -58.16
N THR A 461 1.03 -15.75 -58.83
CA THR A 461 2.13 -15.84 -59.81
C THR A 461 1.98 -14.82 -60.93
N ASP A 462 0.75 -14.60 -61.43
CA ASP A 462 0.47 -13.77 -62.61
C ASP A 462 -0.36 -12.52 -62.31
N GLY A 463 -0.62 -12.20 -61.03
CA GLY A 463 -1.46 -11.08 -60.69
C GLY A 463 -1.70 -10.92 -59.19
N VAL A 464 -2.79 -10.24 -58.84
CA VAL A 464 -3.20 -10.01 -57.46
C VAL A 464 -4.70 -10.32 -57.32
N THR A 465 -5.05 -10.96 -56.19
CA THR A 465 -6.45 -11.18 -55.79
C THR A 465 -6.76 -10.27 -54.63
N PHE A 466 -7.77 -9.40 -54.78
CA PHE A 466 -8.42 -8.72 -53.65
C PHE A 466 -9.62 -9.54 -53.20
N PHE A 467 -9.86 -9.62 -51.88
CA PHE A 467 -10.97 -10.34 -51.34
C PHE A 467 -11.69 -9.58 -50.22
N PHE A 468 -12.94 -9.93 -50.04
CA PHE A 468 -13.73 -9.55 -48.86
C PHE A 468 -14.67 -10.67 -48.47
N THR A 469 -15.02 -10.71 -47.18
CA THR A 469 -15.97 -11.70 -46.65
C THR A 469 -17.31 -11.05 -46.32
N ILE A 470 -18.38 -11.84 -46.39
CA ILE A 470 -19.74 -11.45 -45.94
C ILE A 470 -20.26 -12.59 -45.08
N LYS A 471 -20.99 -12.28 -44.02
CA LYS A 471 -21.58 -13.31 -43.16
C LYS A 471 -22.68 -14.07 -43.95
N ASN A 472 -22.67 -15.40 -43.83
CA ASN A 472 -23.72 -16.22 -44.44
C ASN A 472 -25.09 -15.89 -43.82
N SER A 473 -26.17 -16.01 -44.61
CA SER A 473 -27.52 -15.97 -44.08
C SER A 473 -27.72 -17.16 -43.17
N GLU A 474 -28.38 -16.96 -42.03
CA GLU A 474 -28.79 -18.05 -41.16
C GLU A 474 -29.82 -18.91 -41.91
N ARG A 475 -29.40 -20.10 -42.39
CA ARG A 475 -30.33 -21.04 -42.96
C ARG A 475 -31.27 -21.55 -41.85
N GLU A 476 -32.58 -21.18 -41.90
CA GLU A 476 -33.60 -21.79 -41.09
C GLU A 476 -33.70 -23.30 -41.30
#